data_ebc5cc76c3ca3879492fb4d3b4d5d719
#
_entry.id   ebc5cc76c3ca3879492fb4d3b4d5d719
#
_cell.length_a   1.000
_cell.length_b   1.000
_cell.length_c   1.000
_cell.angle_alpha   90.00
_cell.angle_beta   90.00
_cell.angle_gamma   90.00
#
_symmetry.space_group_name_H-M   'P 1'
#
loop_
_entity.id
_entity.type
_entity.pdbx_description
1 polymer ?
#
loop_
_entity_poly.entity_id
_entity_poly.type
_entity_poly.pdbx_seq_one_letter_code
_entity_poly.pdbx_strand_id
1 'polypeptide(L)'
;MGSPMKRMMVIFAALLAVTGSQTAADVPHYPFHHAREREAWIRSGDERDESWVNIAHRGASGYAPENTMAAFVKAFDMGADMLELDVQLSKDGEVVVIHDSTVERTTDGQGEVGGLTLEELRRLDAGSWYDSSFKGEIIPTLAEVLEHFGGRIGLLIELKSPSRYPGIEQKVAGDLRRYAAQTEGQMYKDLIIVQSADTDSLVRFRQLMPDIPLGVVITSAGDLSKQRLDNMKAYADYVSISMRLVSKGLVQKIHQSGMKTMVWTIRDMLQIPYVLQINVDGIITDYPDRVPITISNRNMTR
;
A
#
# COMPACT_ATOMS: atom_id res chain seq x y z
N MET A 1 -23.68 -27.60 -79.91
CA MET A 1 -24.59 -27.91 -78.79
C MET A 1 -23.72 -28.10 -77.59
N GLY A 2 -23.53 -27.05 -76.81
CA GLY A 2 -22.59 -26.98 -75.75
C GLY A 2 -23.30 -27.06 -74.37
N SER A 3 -22.78 -27.89 -73.51
CA SER A 3 -23.18 -27.99 -72.13
C SER A 3 -22.32 -27.06 -71.25
N PRO A 4 -22.88 -26.31 -70.31
CA PRO A 4 -22.07 -25.41 -69.48
C PRO A 4 -21.52 -26.14 -68.24
N MET A 5 -20.23 -25.96 -68.03
CA MET A 5 -19.47 -26.40 -66.92
C MET A 5 -19.84 -25.59 -65.63
N LYS A 6 -20.37 -26.27 -64.59
CA LYS A 6 -20.61 -25.67 -63.33
C LYS A 6 -19.28 -25.45 -62.61
N ARG A 7 -18.93 -24.18 -62.33
CA ARG A 7 -17.83 -23.82 -61.43
C ARG A 7 -18.28 -24.01 -59.98
N MET A 8 -17.61 -24.93 -59.32
CA MET A 8 -17.75 -25.15 -57.88
C MET A 8 -16.86 -24.12 -57.13
N MET A 9 -17.50 -23.23 -56.42
CA MET A 9 -16.84 -22.20 -55.60
C MET A 9 -16.53 -22.82 -54.24
N VAL A 10 -15.23 -23.05 -53.96
CA VAL A 10 -14.73 -23.50 -52.66
C VAL A 10 -14.59 -22.27 -51.78
N ILE A 11 -15.44 -22.18 -50.76
CA ILE A 11 -15.35 -21.16 -49.73
C ILE A 11 -14.33 -21.64 -48.68
N PHE A 12 -13.14 -21.04 -48.66
CA PHE A 12 -12.20 -21.17 -47.53
C PHE A 12 -12.71 -20.31 -46.37
N ALA A 13 -13.23 -20.94 -45.35
CA ALA A 13 -13.45 -20.28 -44.06
C ALA A 13 -12.10 -20.10 -43.35
N ALA A 14 -11.57 -18.89 -43.35
CA ALA A 14 -10.43 -18.54 -42.56
C ALA A 14 -10.88 -18.40 -41.09
N LEU A 15 -10.46 -19.33 -40.26
CA LEU A 15 -10.58 -19.22 -38.80
C LEU A 15 -9.57 -18.19 -38.34
N LEU A 16 -10.00 -16.94 -38.10
CA LEU A 16 -9.23 -15.92 -37.40
C LEU A 16 -9.22 -16.30 -35.92
N ALA A 17 -8.12 -16.88 -35.45
CA ALA A 17 -7.81 -16.97 -34.04
C ALA A 17 -7.56 -15.54 -33.52
N VAL A 18 -8.52 -14.98 -32.80
CA VAL A 18 -8.35 -13.74 -32.06
C VAL A 18 -7.53 -14.10 -30.79
N THR A 19 -6.20 -13.98 -30.90
CA THR A 19 -5.34 -13.88 -29.71
C THR A 19 -5.48 -12.46 -29.19
N GLY A 20 -6.47 -12.27 -28.32
CA GLY A 20 -6.59 -11.02 -27.57
C GLY A 20 -5.48 -10.97 -26.52
N SER A 21 -4.35 -10.35 -26.87
CA SER A 21 -3.49 -9.76 -25.85
C SER A 21 -4.28 -8.59 -25.24
N GLN A 22 -4.75 -8.76 -24.01
CA GLN A 22 -5.20 -7.62 -23.22
C GLN A 22 -3.98 -6.74 -22.99
N THR A 23 -3.84 -5.70 -23.79
CA THR A 23 -2.94 -4.59 -23.49
C THR A 23 -3.43 -3.96 -22.20
N ALA A 24 -2.52 -3.79 -21.24
CA ALA A 24 -2.76 -2.99 -20.04
C ALA A 24 -3.45 -1.69 -20.46
N ALA A 25 -4.63 -1.42 -19.89
CA ALA A 25 -5.37 -0.20 -20.19
C ALA A 25 -4.45 0.99 -19.97
N ASP A 26 -4.38 1.91 -20.94
CA ASP A 26 -3.65 3.17 -20.83
C ASP A 26 -4.14 3.93 -19.60
N VAL A 27 -3.37 3.86 -18.50
CA VAL A 27 -3.61 4.66 -17.31
C VAL A 27 -3.24 6.10 -17.67
N PRO A 28 -4.14 7.08 -17.46
CA PRO A 28 -3.85 8.46 -17.81
C PRO A 28 -2.55 8.93 -17.19
N HIS A 29 -1.66 9.47 -18.00
CA HIS A 29 -0.39 10.02 -17.56
C HIS A 29 -0.66 11.40 -16.95
N TYR A 30 -0.80 11.48 -15.62
CA TYR A 30 -0.90 12.77 -14.92
C TYR A 30 0.49 13.33 -14.65
N PRO A 31 0.76 14.61 -14.97
CA PRO A 31 2.06 15.21 -14.74
C PRO A 31 2.35 15.34 -13.24
N PHE A 32 3.46 14.73 -12.81
CA PHE A 32 3.93 14.76 -11.44
C PHE A 32 4.38 16.18 -11.03
N HIS A 33 3.58 16.89 -10.26
CA HIS A 33 4.04 18.08 -9.56
C HIS A 33 4.54 17.81 -8.13
N HIS A 34 4.30 16.59 -7.58
CA HIS A 34 4.55 16.30 -6.16
C HIS A 34 5.61 15.22 -5.87
N ALA A 35 6.15 14.51 -6.85
CA ALA A 35 7.09 13.40 -6.61
C ALA A 35 8.39 13.85 -5.91
N ARG A 36 8.98 14.99 -6.30
CA ARG A 36 10.22 15.53 -5.70
C ARG A 36 10.02 16.01 -4.26
N GLU A 37 8.84 16.51 -3.93
CA GLU A 37 8.52 16.99 -2.58
C GLU A 37 8.26 15.81 -1.63
N ARG A 38 7.69 14.72 -2.12
CA ARG A 38 7.49 13.45 -1.40
C ARG A 38 8.82 12.77 -1.05
N GLU A 39 9.76 12.73 -2.00
CA GLU A 39 11.11 12.22 -1.77
C GLU A 39 11.84 12.99 -0.66
N ALA A 40 11.70 14.32 -0.64
CA ALA A 40 12.32 15.17 0.36
C ALA A 40 11.81 14.87 1.78
N TRP A 41 10.51 14.53 1.94
CA TRP A 41 9.94 14.21 3.25
C TRP A 41 10.49 12.90 3.83
N ILE A 42 10.65 11.87 3.00
CA ILE A 42 11.19 10.56 3.45
C ILE A 42 12.68 10.69 3.80
N ARG A 43 13.43 11.54 3.10
CA ARG A 43 14.89 11.76 3.30
C ARG A 43 15.23 12.78 4.38
N SER A 44 14.39 13.77 4.63
CA SER A 44 14.75 14.85 5.55
C SER A 44 14.59 14.43 7.01
N GLY A 45 15.71 14.16 7.67
CA GLY A 45 15.79 14.14 9.14
C GLY A 45 15.86 15.53 9.76
N ASP A 46 15.78 16.64 8.97
CA ASP A 46 16.10 17.97 9.46
C ASP A 46 15.09 19.03 9.01
N GLU A 47 14.82 19.96 9.95
CA GLU A 47 13.99 21.17 9.90
C GLU A 47 12.50 21.00 9.50
N ARG A 48 11.66 21.16 10.53
CA ARG A 48 10.19 21.10 10.51
C ARG A 48 9.60 22.19 9.63
N ASP A 49 9.42 21.88 8.37
CA ASP A 49 8.31 22.45 7.61
C ASP A 49 7.02 21.78 8.16
N GLU A 50 5.93 22.51 8.31
CA GLU A 50 4.65 22.01 8.85
C GLU A 50 3.97 21.03 7.84
N SER A 51 4.68 19.98 7.44
CA SER A 51 4.23 19.02 6.43
C SER A 51 3.94 17.68 7.06
N TRP A 52 2.74 17.18 6.84
CA TRP A 52 2.31 15.81 7.17
C TRP A 52 2.08 15.02 5.90
N VAL A 53 2.12 13.70 6.00
CA VAL A 53 1.83 12.79 4.89
C VAL A 53 0.42 12.24 5.03
N ASN A 54 -0.36 12.35 3.95
CA ASN A 54 -1.70 11.81 3.81
C ASN A 54 -1.60 10.37 3.29
N ILE A 55 -1.90 9.39 4.16
CA ILE A 55 -1.73 7.96 3.90
C ILE A 55 -3.11 7.31 3.80
N ALA A 56 -3.44 6.76 2.63
CA ALA A 56 -4.72 6.11 2.38
C ALA A 56 -4.70 4.69 2.95
N HIS A 57 -5.42 4.45 4.05
CA HIS A 57 -5.51 3.18 4.78
C HIS A 57 -6.21 2.10 3.96
N ARG A 58 -5.44 1.10 3.49
CA ARG A 58 -5.90 0.06 2.55
C ARG A 58 -6.46 0.63 1.26
N GLY A 59 -5.87 1.75 0.80
CA GLY A 59 -6.44 2.60 -0.24
C GLY A 59 -7.51 3.55 0.30
N ALA A 60 -8.36 4.09 -0.58
CA ALA A 60 -9.51 4.91 -0.19
C ALA A 60 -10.66 4.03 0.33
N SER A 61 -10.41 3.27 1.41
CA SER A 61 -11.31 2.22 1.92
C SER A 61 -12.66 2.72 2.43
N GLY A 62 -12.81 4.03 2.64
CA GLY A 62 -14.10 4.66 2.90
C GLY A 62 -14.99 4.81 1.65
N TYR A 63 -14.46 4.53 0.45
CA TYR A 63 -15.14 4.73 -0.84
C TYR A 63 -15.03 3.54 -1.81
N ALA A 64 -14.20 2.55 -1.51
CA ALA A 64 -13.99 1.36 -2.33
C ALA A 64 -13.56 0.18 -1.43
N PRO A 65 -13.69 -1.08 -1.89
CA PRO A 65 -13.31 -2.24 -1.09
C PRO A 65 -11.84 -2.21 -0.71
N GLU A 66 -11.55 -2.31 0.59
CA GLU A 66 -10.19 -2.24 1.14
C GLU A 66 -9.22 -3.23 0.48
N ASN A 67 -7.95 -2.83 0.35
CA ASN A 67 -6.87 -3.66 -0.17
C ASN A 67 -7.12 -4.20 -1.60
N THR A 68 -7.89 -3.48 -2.43
CA THR A 68 -8.12 -3.78 -3.85
C THR A 68 -7.48 -2.71 -4.74
N MET A 69 -7.29 -3.06 -6.03
CA MET A 69 -6.79 -2.09 -7.00
C MET A 69 -7.74 -0.90 -7.17
N ALA A 70 -9.07 -1.12 -7.08
CA ALA A 70 -10.05 -0.03 -7.11
C ALA A 70 -9.86 0.97 -5.97
N ALA A 71 -9.59 0.50 -4.73
CA ALA A 71 -9.32 1.39 -3.60
C ALA A 71 -8.01 2.16 -3.77
N PHE A 72 -6.99 1.53 -4.32
CA PHE A 72 -5.69 2.16 -4.53
C PHE A 72 -5.74 3.21 -5.66
N VAL A 73 -6.36 2.92 -6.79
CA VAL A 73 -6.60 3.90 -7.87
C VAL A 73 -7.37 5.09 -7.34
N LYS A 74 -8.45 4.84 -6.58
CA LYS A 74 -9.27 5.92 -6.01
C LYS A 74 -8.48 6.81 -5.05
N ALA A 75 -7.62 6.22 -4.21
CA ALA A 75 -6.75 6.98 -3.30
C ALA A 75 -5.72 7.83 -4.05
N PHE A 76 -5.13 7.27 -5.11
CA PHE A 76 -4.22 7.98 -6.01
C PHE A 76 -4.91 9.18 -6.67
N ASP A 77 -6.11 8.99 -7.22
CA ASP A 77 -6.90 10.05 -7.86
C ASP A 77 -7.34 11.14 -6.87
N MET A 78 -7.55 10.79 -5.59
CA MET A 78 -7.84 11.72 -4.50
C MET A 78 -6.60 12.50 -4.01
N GLY A 79 -5.41 12.21 -4.53
CA GLY A 79 -4.19 12.92 -4.18
C GLY A 79 -3.59 12.48 -2.84
N ALA A 80 -3.81 11.25 -2.40
CA ALA A 80 -3.05 10.67 -1.29
C ALA A 80 -1.54 10.72 -1.58
N ASP A 81 -0.73 10.90 -0.53
CA ASP A 81 0.72 10.88 -0.65
C ASP A 81 1.29 9.46 -0.62
N MET A 82 0.62 8.56 0.11
CA MET A 82 0.99 7.15 0.21
C MET A 82 -0.26 6.27 0.21
N LEU A 83 -0.11 5.05 -0.29
CA LEU A 83 -1.05 3.95 -0.09
C LEU A 83 -0.55 3.09 1.07
N GLU A 84 -1.39 2.84 2.02
CA GLU A 84 -1.12 1.80 3.02
C GLU A 84 -1.82 0.51 2.57
N LEU A 85 -1.16 -0.64 2.78
CA LEU A 85 -1.64 -1.96 2.38
C LEU A 85 -1.10 -3.04 3.31
N ASP A 86 -1.92 -4.08 3.52
CA ASP A 86 -1.61 -5.22 4.38
C ASP A 86 -1.19 -6.43 3.55
N VAL A 87 -0.06 -7.08 3.87
CA VAL A 87 0.41 -8.25 3.12
C VAL A 87 0.47 -9.52 3.97
N GLN A 88 0.12 -10.63 3.35
CA GLN A 88 0.19 -11.98 3.88
C GLN A 88 0.72 -12.94 2.80
N LEU A 89 0.93 -14.24 3.14
CA LEU A 89 1.30 -15.25 2.15
C LEU A 89 0.12 -16.18 1.84
N SER A 90 -0.08 -16.46 0.56
CA SER A 90 -0.89 -17.60 0.10
C SER A 90 -0.23 -18.93 0.45
N LYS A 91 -0.95 -20.04 0.27
CA LYS A 91 -0.46 -21.40 0.49
C LYS A 91 0.78 -21.75 -0.34
N ASP A 92 0.85 -21.25 -1.57
CA ASP A 92 1.96 -21.44 -2.50
C ASP A 92 3.05 -20.35 -2.38
N GLY A 93 2.91 -19.47 -1.37
CA GLY A 93 3.94 -18.51 -0.95
C GLY A 93 4.02 -17.25 -1.81
N GLU A 94 2.93 -16.86 -2.46
CA GLU A 94 2.81 -15.56 -3.11
C GLU A 94 2.41 -14.49 -2.09
N VAL A 95 2.95 -13.27 -2.24
CA VAL A 95 2.61 -12.14 -1.36
C VAL A 95 1.30 -11.52 -1.84
N VAL A 96 0.24 -11.71 -1.07
CA VAL A 96 -1.13 -11.23 -1.37
C VAL A 96 -1.52 -10.08 -0.46
N VAL A 97 -2.37 -9.18 -0.97
CA VAL A 97 -2.76 -7.95 -0.26
C VAL A 97 -4.13 -8.14 0.36
N ILE A 98 -4.16 -8.44 1.65
CA ILE A 98 -5.38 -8.67 2.43
C ILE A 98 -5.09 -8.49 3.92
N HIS A 99 -6.06 -7.91 4.68
CA HIS A 99 -5.87 -7.60 6.10
C HIS A 99 -6.07 -8.79 7.02
N ASP A 100 -7.23 -9.47 6.94
CA ASP A 100 -7.60 -10.54 7.85
C ASP A 100 -6.87 -11.83 7.47
N SER A 101 -6.62 -12.70 8.43
CA SER A 101 -6.01 -14.00 8.16
C SER A 101 -6.96 -14.99 7.49
N THR A 102 -8.23 -14.61 7.31
CA THR A 102 -9.27 -15.36 6.62
C THR A 102 -9.96 -14.48 5.60
N VAL A 103 -10.60 -15.08 4.58
CA VAL A 103 -11.15 -14.35 3.43
C VAL A 103 -12.60 -13.89 3.59
N GLU A 104 -13.33 -14.37 4.63
CA GLU A 104 -14.78 -14.24 4.73
C GLU A 104 -15.31 -12.82 4.80
N ARG A 105 -14.59 -11.89 5.44
CA ARG A 105 -15.09 -10.52 5.66
C ARG A 105 -15.08 -9.69 4.38
N THR A 106 -14.10 -9.91 3.53
CA THR A 106 -13.83 -9.06 2.36
C THR A 106 -13.92 -9.78 1.03
N THR A 107 -14.47 -11.03 1.05
CA THR A 107 -14.73 -11.79 -0.18
C THR A 107 -16.00 -12.64 -0.04
N ASP A 108 -16.40 -13.28 -1.13
CA ASP A 108 -17.47 -14.27 -1.18
C ASP A 108 -17.00 -15.70 -0.83
N GLY A 109 -15.72 -15.88 -0.46
CA GLY A 109 -15.12 -17.17 -0.12
C GLY A 109 -15.06 -17.46 1.36
N GLN A 110 -14.42 -18.59 1.69
CA GLN A 110 -14.19 -19.06 3.06
C GLN A 110 -12.79 -19.68 3.20
N GLY A 111 -12.17 -19.55 4.37
CA GLY A 111 -10.91 -20.21 4.72
C GLY A 111 -9.78 -19.23 5.07
N GLU A 112 -8.70 -19.82 5.56
CA GLU A 112 -7.50 -19.07 5.89
C GLU A 112 -6.72 -18.69 4.61
N VAL A 113 -6.21 -17.47 4.55
CA VAL A 113 -5.39 -16.97 3.43
C VAL A 113 -4.20 -17.90 3.14
N GLY A 114 -3.47 -18.32 4.19
CA GLY A 114 -2.36 -19.27 4.06
C GLY A 114 -2.76 -20.70 3.74
N GLY A 115 -4.06 -21.02 3.72
CA GLY A 115 -4.62 -22.32 3.30
C GLY A 115 -4.98 -22.38 1.82
N LEU A 116 -5.09 -21.23 1.14
CA LEU A 116 -5.53 -21.09 -0.25
C LEU A 116 -4.34 -20.69 -1.14
N THR A 117 -4.24 -21.31 -2.32
CA THR A 117 -3.26 -20.89 -3.36
C THR A 117 -3.65 -19.55 -3.96
N LEU A 118 -2.71 -18.87 -4.62
CA LEU A 118 -3.01 -17.63 -5.34
C LEU A 118 -4.15 -17.82 -6.36
N GLU A 119 -4.15 -18.94 -7.08
CA GLU A 119 -5.20 -19.26 -8.04
C GLU A 119 -6.59 -19.37 -7.38
N GLU A 120 -6.67 -19.99 -6.19
CA GLU A 120 -7.92 -20.09 -5.42
C GLU A 120 -8.35 -18.70 -4.89
N LEU A 121 -7.43 -17.91 -4.34
CA LEU A 121 -7.71 -16.55 -3.87
C LEU A 121 -8.21 -15.63 -4.99
N ARG A 122 -7.68 -15.76 -6.21
CA ARG A 122 -8.09 -14.96 -7.37
C ARG A 122 -9.46 -15.28 -7.94
N ARG A 123 -10.06 -16.41 -7.56
CA ARG A 123 -11.44 -16.74 -7.94
C ARG A 123 -12.48 -16.07 -7.06
N LEU A 124 -12.06 -15.52 -5.94
CA LEU A 124 -12.94 -14.84 -4.99
C LEU A 124 -13.26 -13.42 -5.44
N ASP A 125 -14.52 -13.04 -5.27
CA ASP A 125 -14.97 -11.67 -5.46
C ASP A 125 -14.66 -10.85 -4.20
N ALA A 126 -13.65 -9.98 -4.28
CA ALA A 126 -13.21 -9.10 -3.21
C ALA A 126 -13.89 -7.72 -3.22
N GLY A 127 -14.88 -7.51 -4.07
CA GLY A 127 -15.53 -6.20 -4.25
C GLY A 127 -16.99 -6.14 -3.83
N SER A 128 -17.78 -7.16 -4.15
CA SER A 128 -19.25 -7.16 -3.97
C SER A 128 -19.71 -7.05 -2.52
N TRP A 129 -18.87 -7.40 -1.54
CA TRP A 129 -19.17 -7.23 -0.11
C TRP A 129 -19.27 -5.74 0.28
N TYR A 130 -18.57 -4.87 -0.43
CA TYR A 130 -18.58 -3.42 -0.21
C TYR A 130 -19.74 -2.76 -0.95
N ASP A 131 -19.83 -2.97 -2.27
CA ASP A 131 -20.92 -2.51 -3.14
C ASP A 131 -20.90 -3.32 -4.44
N SER A 132 -22.08 -3.60 -4.99
CA SER A 132 -22.24 -4.39 -6.22
C SER A 132 -21.54 -3.80 -7.45
N SER A 133 -21.24 -2.50 -7.47
CA SER A 133 -20.49 -1.83 -8.53
C SER A 133 -19.02 -2.26 -8.59
N PHE A 134 -18.49 -2.86 -7.51
CA PHE A 134 -17.13 -3.41 -7.44
C PHE A 134 -17.08 -4.92 -7.68
N LYS A 135 -18.18 -5.50 -8.18
CA LYS A 135 -18.20 -6.93 -8.50
C LYS A 135 -17.07 -7.32 -9.44
N GLY A 136 -16.31 -8.34 -9.05
CA GLY A 136 -15.19 -8.86 -9.84
C GLY A 136 -13.84 -8.27 -9.47
N GLU A 137 -13.76 -7.36 -8.48
CA GLU A 137 -12.47 -7.05 -7.84
C GLU A 137 -11.87 -8.31 -7.24
N ILE A 138 -10.56 -8.44 -7.35
CA ILE A 138 -9.81 -9.61 -6.87
C ILE A 138 -8.83 -9.21 -5.78
N ILE A 139 -8.35 -10.17 -5.00
CA ILE A 139 -7.23 -9.97 -4.07
C ILE A 139 -5.96 -9.76 -4.91
N PRO A 140 -5.31 -8.57 -4.87
CA PRO A 140 -4.09 -8.33 -5.63
C PRO A 140 -2.86 -8.95 -4.95
N THR A 141 -1.80 -9.14 -5.72
CA THR A 141 -0.46 -9.43 -5.18
C THR A 141 0.31 -8.13 -4.92
N LEU A 142 1.32 -8.19 -4.03
CA LEU A 142 2.23 -7.07 -3.84
C LEU A 142 2.96 -6.70 -5.14
N ALA A 143 3.32 -7.70 -5.94
CA ALA A 143 3.99 -7.48 -7.23
C ALA A 143 3.14 -6.62 -8.17
N GLU A 144 1.82 -6.87 -8.26
CA GLU A 144 0.90 -6.07 -9.08
C GLU A 144 0.75 -4.64 -8.55
N VAL A 145 0.68 -4.46 -7.23
CA VAL A 145 0.65 -3.12 -6.63
C VAL A 145 1.94 -2.35 -6.92
N LEU A 146 3.11 -3.00 -6.81
CA LEU A 146 4.40 -2.41 -7.14
C LEU A 146 4.49 -2.04 -8.63
N GLU A 147 4.04 -2.91 -9.53
CA GLU A 147 4.03 -2.65 -10.97
C GLU A 147 3.16 -1.44 -11.32
N HIS A 148 2.01 -1.31 -10.67
CA HIS A 148 1.04 -0.26 -10.99
C HIS A 148 1.38 1.08 -10.33
N PHE A 149 1.82 1.08 -9.07
CA PHE A 149 1.97 2.28 -8.25
C PHE A 149 3.41 2.60 -7.85
N GLY A 150 4.33 1.65 -7.97
CA GLY A 150 5.71 1.87 -7.60
C GLY A 150 6.34 3.05 -8.33
N GLY A 151 7.08 3.90 -7.61
CA GLY A 151 7.66 5.12 -8.15
C GLY A 151 6.66 6.24 -8.48
N ARG A 152 5.35 5.99 -8.35
CA ARG A 152 4.29 6.96 -8.66
C ARG A 152 3.65 7.56 -7.40
N ILE A 153 3.58 6.79 -6.33
CA ILE A 153 3.04 7.17 -5.03
C ILE A 153 3.80 6.41 -3.95
N GLY A 154 3.87 6.95 -2.73
CA GLY A 154 4.47 6.24 -1.61
C GLY A 154 3.69 4.97 -1.24
N LEU A 155 4.39 3.94 -0.72
CA LEU A 155 3.77 2.70 -0.24
C LEU A 155 4.17 2.45 1.21
N LEU A 156 3.18 2.28 2.09
CA LEU A 156 3.34 1.82 3.46
C LEU A 156 2.84 0.37 3.55
N ILE A 157 3.76 -0.59 3.57
CA ILE A 157 3.46 -2.02 3.49
C ILE A 157 3.48 -2.63 4.89
N GLU A 158 2.34 -3.12 5.37
CA GLU A 158 2.25 -3.79 6.67
C GLU A 158 2.41 -5.31 6.53
N LEU A 159 3.43 -5.88 7.20
CA LEU A 159 3.56 -7.34 7.37
C LEU A 159 2.55 -7.80 8.43
N LYS A 160 1.46 -8.42 8.00
CA LYS A 160 0.39 -8.89 8.92
C LYS A 160 0.73 -10.24 9.52
N SER A 161 0.67 -10.32 10.84
CA SER A 161 0.86 -11.57 11.59
C SER A 161 2.02 -12.45 11.07
N PRO A 162 3.26 -11.93 10.95
CA PRO A 162 4.39 -12.64 10.31
C PRO A 162 4.66 -14.01 10.90
N SER A 163 4.36 -14.21 12.19
CA SER A 163 4.51 -15.50 12.88
C SER A 163 3.65 -16.62 12.28
N ARG A 164 2.54 -16.27 11.58
CA ARG A 164 1.70 -17.22 10.83
C ARG A 164 2.26 -17.56 9.46
N TYR A 165 3.15 -16.74 8.93
CA TYR A 165 3.69 -16.80 7.57
C TYR A 165 5.21 -16.83 7.57
N PRO A 166 5.85 -17.94 8.01
CA PRO A 166 7.31 -18.05 8.03
C PRO A 166 7.91 -17.72 6.66
N GLY A 167 8.85 -16.78 6.63
CA GLY A 167 9.52 -16.35 5.38
C GLY A 167 8.83 -15.20 4.65
N ILE A 168 7.80 -14.58 5.21
CA ILE A 168 7.15 -13.41 4.58
C ILE A 168 8.13 -12.25 4.35
N GLU A 169 9.09 -12.05 5.27
CA GLU A 169 10.11 -11.00 5.13
C GLU A 169 10.97 -11.22 3.88
N GLN A 170 11.38 -12.48 3.62
CA GLN A 170 12.17 -12.83 2.45
C GLN A 170 11.39 -12.67 1.15
N LYS A 171 10.09 -13.03 1.17
CA LYS A 171 9.20 -12.91 0.02
C LYS A 171 8.96 -11.44 -0.34
N VAL A 172 8.57 -10.61 0.63
CA VAL A 172 8.39 -9.16 0.42
C VAL A 172 9.70 -8.50 -0.03
N ALA A 173 10.84 -8.80 0.62
CA ALA A 173 12.14 -8.31 0.18
C ALA A 173 12.49 -8.77 -1.25
N GLY A 174 12.08 -9.98 -1.63
CA GLY A 174 12.26 -10.53 -2.98
C GLY A 174 11.48 -9.73 -4.03
N ASP A 175 10.20 -9.40 -3.75
CA ASP A 175 9.36 -8.60 -4.64
C ASP A 175 9.89 -7.18 -4.79
N LEU A 176 10.30 -6.55 -3.69
CA LEU A 176 10.91 -5.22 -3.71
C LEU A 176 12.21 -5.18 -4.53
N ARG A 177 13.09 -6.19 -4.38
CA ARG A 177 14.32 -6.29 -5.17
C ARG A 177 14.04 -6.53 -6.65
N ARG A 178 13.05 -7.36 -6.98
CA ARG A 178 12.64 -7.62 -8.37
C ARG A 178 12.12 -6.34 -9.02
N TYR A 179 11.27 -5.62 -8.32
CA TYR A 179 10.77 -4.31 -8.78
C TYR A 179 11.92 -3.32 -8.98
N ALA A 180 12.84 -3.21 -8.03
CA ALA A 180 14.01 -2.34 -8.13
C ALA A 180 14.91 -2.66 -9.34
N ALA A 181 15.12 -3.94 -9.63
CA ALA A 181 15.92 -4.37 -10.78
C ALA A 181 15.25 -3.99 -12.12
N GLN A 182 13.92 -3.94 -12.18
CA GLN A 182 13.16 -3.56 -13.37
C GLN A 182 13.13 -2.04 -13.61
N THR A 183 13.34 -1.23 -12.57
CA THR A 183 13.20 0.24 -12.59
C THR A 183 14.53 0.99 -12.46
N GLU A 184 15.66 0.37 -12.80
CA GLU A 184 17.03 0.94 -12.68
C GLU A 184 17.42 1.42 -11.28
N GLY A 185 16.71 1.00 -10.26
CA GLY A 185 17.17 0.97 -8.87
C GLY A 185 17.12 2.28 -8.06
N GLN A 186 16.71 3.40 -8.61
CA GLN A 186 16.92 4.70 -7.92
C GLN A 186 15.73 5.26 -7.16
N MET A 187 14.48 4.99 -7.53
CA MET A 187 13.33 5.75 -6.99
C MET A 187 12.53 5.09 -5.86
N TYR A 188 12.64 3.78 -5.66
CA TYR A 188 11.72 3.08 -4.76
C TYR A 188 12.07 3.18 -3.26
N LYS A 189 13.35 3.29 -2.91
CA LYS A 189 13.79 3.31 -1.49
C LYS A 189 13.18 4.46 -0.70
N ASP A 190 13.00 5.60 -1.35
CA ASP A 190 12.50 6.83 -0.74
C ASP A 190 10.97 6.89 -0.67
N LEU A 191 10.30 5.97 -1.36
CA LEU A 191 8.83 5.93 -1.45
C LEU A 191 8.22 4.70 -0.76
N ILE A 192 9.03 3.80 -0.20
CA ILE A 192 8.55 2.58 0.45
C ILE A 192 8.93 2.59 1.94
N ILE A 193 7.94 2.33 2.77
CA ILE A 193 8.09 2.07 4.21
C ILE A 193 7.49 0.71 4.48
N VAL A 194 8.17 -0.14 5.26
CA VAL A 194 7.62 -1.42 5.73
C VAL A 194 7.30 -1.32 7.21
N GLN A 195 6.11 -1.74 7.62
CA GLN A 195 5.71 -1.72 9.03
C GLN A 195 5.20 -3.07 9.51
N SER A 196 5.20 -3.29 10.80
CA SER A 196 4.58 -4.45 11.47
C SER A 196 4.36 -4.19 12.95
N ALA A 197 3.40 -4.89 13.54
CA ALA A 197 3.27 -5.01 15.00
C ALA A 197 4.26 -6.05 15.58
N ASP A 198 4.82 -6.94 14.75
CA ASP A 198 5.82 -7.93 15.13
C ASP A 198 7.22 -7.33 15.00
N THR A 199 7.80 -6.94 16.15
CA THR A 199 9.12 -6.30 16.18
C THR A 199 10.26 -7.23 15.78
N ASP A 200 10.14 -8.53 16.02
CA ASP A 200 11.14 -9.51 15.62
C ASP A 200 11.17 -9.67 14.08
N SER A 201 9.99 -9.60 13.46
CA SER A 201 9.88 -9.55 12.00
C SER A 201 10.57 -8.32 11.41
N LEU A 202 10.38 -7.14 12.02
CA LEU A 202 11.08 -5.92 11.59
C LEU A 202 12.60 -6.02 11.71
N VAL A 203 13.09 -6.61 12.80
CA VAL A 203 14.53 -6.85 12.98
C VAL A 203 15.07 -7.78 11.87
N ARG A 204 14.35 -8.86 11.53
CA ARG A 204 14.70 -9.74 10.40
C ARG A 204 14.65 -9.01 9.05
N PHE A 205 13.61 -8.18 8.86
CA PHE A 205 13.47 -7.41 7.62
C PHE A 205 14.59 -6.36 7.46
N ARG A 206 15.00 -5.67 8.52
CA ARG A 206 16.15 -4.73 8.51
C ARG A 206 17.44 -5.39 8.02
N GLN A 207 17.67 -6.67 8.39
CA GLN A 207 18.84 -7.41 7.91
C GLN A 207 18.78 -7.72 6.40
N LEU A 208 17.57 -7.92 5.87
CA LEU A 208 17.34 -8.19 4.45
C LEU A 208 17.41 -6.93 3.58
N MET A 209 16.86 -5.82 4.09
CA MET A 209 16.66 -4.55 3.37
C MET A 209 17.10 -3.37 4.26
N PRO A 210 18.42 -3.17 4.48
CA PRO A 210 18.93 -2.19 5.44
C PRO A 210 18.56 -0.73 5.10
N ASP A 211 18.32 -0.44 3.84
CA ASP A 211 18.02 0.92 3.35
C ASP A 211 16.52 1.26 3.35
N ILE A 212 15.63 0.29 3.57
CA ILE A 212 14.18 0.55 3.60
C ILE A 212 13.78 1.07 5.00
N PRO A 213 13.12 2.24 5.11
CA PRO A 213 12.59 2.74 6.37
C PRO A 213 11.57 1.78 6.99
N LEU A 214 11.63 1.60 8.31
CA LEU A 214 10.74 0.67 9.02
C LEU A 214 9.86 1.39 10.04
N GLY A 215 8.61 0.92 10.17
CA GLY A 215 7.61 1.39 11.12
C GLY A 215 7.17 0.31 12.12
N VAL A 216 7.07 0.67 13.40
CA VAL A 216 6.47 -0.19 14.42
C VAL A 216 5.00 0.19 14.60
N VAL A 217 4.09 -0.77 14.41
CA VAL A 217 2.66 -0.58 14.67
C VAL A 217 2.37 -0.82 16.14
N ILE A 218 1.85 0.19 16.84
CA ILE A 218 1.54 0.16 18.26
C ILE A 218 0.03 0.12 18.50
N THR A 219 -0.42 -0.93 19.15
CA THR A 219 -1.83 -1.16 19.48
C THR A 219 -2.12 -1.00 20.97
N SER A 220 -1.09 -1.02 21.85
CA SER A 220 -1.24 -0.94 23.30
C SER A 220 -0.29 0.08 23.95
N ALA A 221 -0.74 0.70 25.04
CA ALA A 221 0.04 1.71 25.76
C ALA A 221 1.30 1.14 26.46
N GLY A 222 1.32 -0.17 26.75
CA GLY A 222 2.48 -0.82 27.38
C GLY A 222 3.75 -0.78 26.52
N ASP A 223 3.61 -0.54 25.22
CA ASP A 223 4.73 -0.50 24.26
C ASP A 223 5.38 0.89 24.12
N LEU A 224 4.95 1.88 24.92
CA LEU A 224 5.31 3.30 24.77
C LEU A 224 6.18 3.85 25.91
N SER A 225 6.82 2.96 26.70
CA SER A 225 7.83 3.38 27.68
C SER A 225 9.06 3.97 26.97
N LYS A 226 9.76 4.91 27.64
CA LYS A 226 11.00 5.49 27.07
C LYS A 226 12.01 4.40 26.69
N GLN A 227 12.22 3.42 27.55
CA GLN A 227 13.13 2.30 27.30
C GLN A 227 12.77 1.52 26.02
N ARG A 228 11.48 1.28 25.77
CA ARG A 228 11.03 0.58 24.57
C ARG A 228 11.19 1.44 23.31
N LEU A 229 10.89 2.74 23.38
CA LEU A 229 11.11 3.67 22.27
C LEU A 229 12.61 3.75 21.91
N ASP A 230 13.49 3.84 22.93
CA ASP A 230 14.94 3.86 22.72
C ASP A 230 15.43 2.54 22.06
N ASN A 231 14.84 1.39 22.45
CA ASN A 231 15.15 0.10 21.82
C ASN A 231 14.64 0.03 20.37
N MET A 232 13.43 0.55 20.09
CA MET A 232 12.85 0.57 18.73
C MET A 232 13.70 1.37 17.75
N LYS A 233 14.31 2.48 18.19
CA LYS A 233 15.18 3.33 17.37
C LYS A 233 16.34 2.56 16.75
N ALA A 234 16.76 1.44 17.33
CA ALA A 234 17.83 0.62 16.78
C ALA A 234 17.46 -0.04 15.43
N TYR A 235 16.16 -0.19 15.13
CA TYR A 235 15.69 -0.86 13.91
C TYR A 235 14.52 -0.17 13.22
N ALA A 236 13.90 0.84 13.83
CA ALA A 236 12.74 1.53 13.26
C ALA A 236 12.96 3.04 13.14
N ASP A 237 12.33 3.63 12.13
CA ASP A 237 12.37 5.05 11.79
C ASP A 237 11.04 5.72 12.11
N TYR A 238 9.95 4.93 12.19
CA TYR A 238 8.57 5.38 12.40
C TYR A 238 7.88 4.59 13.50
N VAL A 239 6.94 5.26 14.18
CA VAL A 239 6.00 4.64 15.10
C VAL A 239 4.58 4.96 14.64
N SER A 240 3.84 3.94 14.22
CA SER A 240 2.43 4.03 13.81
C SER A 240 1.54 3.73 15.01
N ILE A 241 0.88 4.76 15.58
CA ILE A 241 0.09 4.64 16.81
C ILE A 241 -1.41 4.76 16.54
N SER A 242 -2.19 3.97 17.29
CA SER A 242 -3.65 4.09 17.24
C SER A 242 -4.10 5.46 17.73
N MET A 243 -5.11 6.06 17.07
CA MET A 243 -5.77 7.31 17.49
C MET A 243 -6.24 7.27 18.95
N ARG A 244 -6.54 6.08 19.48
CA ARG A 244 -6.93 5.90 20.90
C ARG A 244 -5.81 6.16 21.90
N LEU A 245 -4.56 6.08 21.47
CA LEU A 245 -3.36 6.21 22.30
C LEU A 245 -2.67 7.56 22.10
N VAL A 246 -2.98 8.28 21.01
CA VAL A 246 -2.26 9.49 20.63
C VAL A 246 -2.47 10.62 21.64
N SER A 247 -1.39 11.30 21.97
CA SER A 247 -1.40 12.53 22.76
C SER A 247 -0.18 13.37 22.40
N LYS A 248 -0.25 14.69 22.63
CA LYS A 248 0.89 15.59 22.41
C LYS A 248 2.16 15.11 23.12
N GLY A 249 2.03 14.69 24.39
CA GLY A 249 3.16 14.19 25.17
C GLY A 249 3.78 12.92 24.59
N LEU A 250 2.97 12.03 24.01
CA LEU A 250 3.46 10.81 23.38
C LEU A 250 4.18 11.12 22.05
N VAL A 251 3.60 11.95 21.19
CA VAL A 251 4.24 12.39 19.93
C VAL A 251 5.61 13.03 20.23
N GLN A 252 5.67 13.92 21.23
CA GLN A 252 6.94 14.52 21.65
C GLN A 252 7.97 13.50 22.14
N LYS A 253 7.55 12.45 22.88
CA LYS A 253 8.47 11.39 23.33
C LYS A 253 9.02 10.59 22.14
N ILE A 254 8.19 10.28 21.15
CA ILE A 254 8.61 9.56 19.94
C ILE A 254 9.62 10.42 19.16
N HIS A 255 9.33 11.71 18.95
CA HIS A 255 10.24 12.64 18.30
C HIS A 255 11.57 12.80 19.07
N GLN A 256 11.52 12.85 20.41
CA GLN A 256 12.74 12.89 21.25
C GLN A 256 13.59 11.63 21.14
N SER A 257 12.99 10.49 20.78
CA SER A 257 13.72 9.25 20.46
C SER A 257 14.27 9.24 19.02
N GLY A 258 14.08 10.32 18.25
CA GLY A 258 14.55 10.44 16.87
C GLY A 258 13.74 9.65 15.85
N MET A 259 12.48 9.29 16.16
CA MET A 259 11.56 8.62 15.26
C MET A 259 10.40 9.54 14.87
N LYS A 260 9.77 9.28 13.72
CA LYS A 260 8.56 9.96 13.25
C LYS A 260 7.30 9.23 13.71
N THR A 261 6.17 9.95 13.76
CA THR A 261 4.88 9.43 14.25
C THR A 261 3.83 9.44 13.16
N MET A 262 3.22 8.29 12.89
CA MET A 262 2.01 8.16 12.08
C MET A 262 0.82 7.80 12.97
N VAL A 263 -0.38 8.28 12.65
CA VAL A 263 -1.59 8.00 13.45
C VAL A 263 -2.63 7.30 12.63
N TRP A 264 -3.14 6.16 13.12
CA TRP A 264 -4.15 5.33 12.48
C TRP A 264 -5.31 4.98 13.44
N THR A 265 -6.50 4.71 13.01
CA THR A 265 -7.05 5.08 11.70
C THR A 265 -7.93 6.28 11.93
N ILE A 266 -7.68 7.37 11.23
CA ILE A 266 -8.50 8.57 11.29
C ILE A 266 -9.71 8.37 10.37
N ARG A 267 -10.91 8.30 10.96
CA ARG A 267 -12.19 8.14 10.25
C ARG A 267 -13.12 9.34 10.40
N ASP A 268 -12.90 10.11 11.46
CA ASP A 268 -13.68 11.31 11.75
C ASP A 268 -12.88 12.57 11.40
N MET A 269 -13.45 13.41 10.56
CA MET A 269 -12.86 14.70 10.18
C MET A 269 -12.54 15.59 11.38
N LEU A 270 -13.30 15.49 12.48
CA LEU A 270 -13.08 16.26 13.70
C LEU A 270 -11.78 15.88 14.41
N GLN A 271 -11.19 14.73 14.11
CA GLN A 271 -9.89 14.29 14.66
C GLN A 271 -8.70 14.94 13.93
N ILE A 272 -8.87 15.34 12.68
CA ILE A 272 -7.77 15.89 11.85
C ILE A 272 -7.15 17.14 12.47
N PRO A 273 -7.90 18.18 12.87
CA PRO A 273 -7.30 19.38 13.49
C PRO A 273 -6.49 19.07 14.75
N TYR A 274 -6.95 18.10 15.53
CA TYR A 274 -6.24 17.69 16.74
C TYR A 274 -4.88 17.04 16.41
N VAL A 275 -4.84 16.06 15.49
CA VAL A 275 -3.58 15.38 15.15
C VAL A 275 -2.58 16.34 14.49
N LEU A 276 -3.05 17.29 13.68
CA LEU A 276 -2.21 18.34 13.11
C LEU A 276 -1.64 19.26 14.20
N GLN A 277 -2.46 19.68 15.17
CA GLN A 277 -2.02 20.55 16.25
C GLN A 277 -0.95 19.91 17.16
N ILE A 278 -0.92 18.59 17.27
CA ILE A 278 0.08 17.87 18.07
C ILE A 278 1.30 17.44 17.25
N ASN A 279 1.41 17.88 16.00
CA ASN A 279 2.54 17.67 15.10
C ASN A 279 2.84 16.20 14.80
N VAL A 280 1.84 15.41 14.38
CA VAL A 280 2.07 14.08 13.80
C VAL A 280 2.71 14.21 12.42
N ASP A 281 3.53 13.27 12.03
CA ASP A 281 4.23 13.29 10.75
C ASP A 281 3.40 12.64 9.62
N GLY A 282 2.45 11.75 9.97
CA GLY A 282 1.58 11.10 9.00
C GLY A 282 0.18 10.81 9.54
N ILE A 283 -0.81 10.90 8.66
CA ILE A 283 -2.23 10.63 8.93
C ILE A 283 -2.66 9.45 8.07
N ILE A 284 -2.97 8.32 8.72
CA ILE A 284 -3.48 7.12 8.06
C ILE A 284 -5.01 7.13 8.18
N THR A 285 -5.71 7.21 7.03
CA THR A 285 -7.16 7.45 6.97
C THR A 285 -7.87 6.63 5.89
N ASP A 286 -9.12 6.25 6.17
CA ASP A 286 -10.01 5.63 5.18
C ASP A 286 -10.52 6.66 4.13
N TYR A 287 -10.35 7.97 4.40
CA TYR A 287 -10.88 9.09 3.62
C TYR A 287 -9.78 10.10 3.25
N PRO A 288 -8.88 9.78 2.30
CA PRO A 288 -7.72 10.61 1.99
C PRO A 288 -8.08 12.01 1.46
N ASP A 289 -9.23 12.17 0.82
CA ASP A 289 -9.76 13.46 0.35
C ASP A 289 -10.11 14.46 1.47
N ARG A 290 -10.22 13.98 2.71
CA ARG A 290 -10.56 14.80 3.88
C ARG A 290 -9.35 15.38 4.60
N VAL A 291 -8.15 14.90 4.31
CA VAL A 291 -6.91 15.44 4.86
C VAL A 291 -6.52 16.69 4.06
N PRO A 292 -6.30 17.85 4.71
CA PRO A 292 -5.91 19.07 3.99
C PRO A 292 -4.62 18.86 3.20
N ILE A 293 -4.58 19.38 1.98
CA ILE A 293 -3.36 19.40 1.17
C ILE A 293 -2.36 20.35 1.84
N THR A 294 -1.15 19.88 2.10
CA THR A 294 -0.05 20.73 2.56
C THR A 294 0.38 21.59 1.39
N ILE A 295 -0.05 22.84 1.37
CA ILE A 295 0.55 23.83 0.46
C ILE A 295 1.86 24.22 1.13
N SER A 296 2.96 23.58 0.76
CA SER A 296 4.27 24.14 1.07
C SER A 296 4.33 25.49 0.36
N ASN A 297 4.43 26.56 1.13
CA ASN A 297 4.65 27.93 0.65
C ASN A 297 6.04 28.00 -0.02
N ARG A 298 6.26 27.29 -1.12
CA ARG A 298 7.38 27.50 -2.02
C ARG A 298 6.95 28.40 -3.16
N ASN A 299 7.15 29.70 -2.86
CA ASN A 299 7.39 30.74 -3.84
C ASN A 299 6.34 30.93 -4.94
N MET A 300 5.25 31.62 -4.59
CA MET A 300 4.82 32.73 -5.41
C MET A 300 5.90 33.85 -5.30
N THR A 301 7.02 33.66 -5.93
CA THR A 301 7.87 34.78 -6.37
C THR A 301 7.90 34.72 -7.89
N ARG A 302 7.32 35.72 -8.42
CA ARG A 302 7.11 36.21 -9.78
C ARG A 302 8.25 35.92 -10.78
#